data_019d539d414e2acc2be20338b22c361d
#
_entry.id   019d539d414e2acc2be20338b22c361d
#
_cell.length_a   1.000
_cell.length_b   1.000
_cell.length_c   1.000
_cell.angle_alpha   90.00
_cell.angle_beta   90.00
_cell.angle_gamma   90.00
#
_symmetry.space_group_name_H-M   'P 1'
#
loop_
_entity.id
_entity.type
_entity.pdbx_description
1 polymer ?
#
loop_
_entity_poly.entity_id
_entity_poly.type
_entity_poly.pdbx_seq_one_letter_code
_entity_poly.pdbx_strand_id
1 'polypeptide(L)'
;MPYQAEYIWIDGTEPAPLLRSKTKIVADGEEPGIWGFDGSSTNQALGHDSDCVLQPVFSCPDPLRGPDDRLVMCEVLLTDFTPHPTNTRARLREVVEKYGHHEPMFGIEQEYTFFKDGRPLGWPAIGYPAPQGPYYCGVGGDKMPGREIVELHTAACIDAGIGIEGTNAEVMMGQWEFQVGVLSPLEMSDQLWVARWLLFRIAEDFEVYATLEPKPILGDWNGAGAHTNFSTKEMRAEGGWDAIIAGCEAIGKKIDEHIAVYGVGIESRLTGAHETAHYTTFSYATSDRGASIRIPWATAKAKKGWLEDR
;
A
#
# COMPACT_ATOMS: atom_id res chain seq x y z
N MET A 1 -22.72 15.52 -19.02
CA MET A 1 -21.63 16.26 -19.71
C MET A 1 -20.44 15.35 -19.84
N PRO A 2 -19.50 15.56 -20.80
CA PRO A 2 -18.23 14.82 -20.79
C PRO A 2 -17.54 14.98 -19.45
N TYR A 3 -16.81 13.94 -19.00
CA TYR A 3 -16.12 13.92 -17.74
C TYR A 3 -14.68 13.44 -17.88
N GLN A 4 -13.86 13.69 -16.86
CA GLN A 4 -12.47 13.27 -16.83
C GLN A 4 -12.35 11.90 -16.16
N ALA A 5 -11.65 10.97 -16.80
CA ALA A 5 -11.26 9.69 -16.23
C ALA A 5 -9.74 9.62 -16.13
N GLU A 6 -9.23 9.58 -14.92
CA GLU A 6 -7.80 9.44 -14.63
C GLU A 6 -7.42 7.97 -14.59
N TYR A 7 -6.77 7.50 -15.65
CA TYR A 7 -6.29 6.13 -15.77
C TYR A 7 -4.98 5.98 -15.00
N ILE A 8 -4.97 5.11 -14.01
CA ILE A 8 -3.85 4.87 -13.09
C ILE A 8 -3.32 3.46 -13.33
N TRP A 9 -2.01 3.30 -13.44
CA TRP A 9 -1.38 1.99 -13.58
C TRP A 9 -0.01 1.93 -12.90
N ILE A 10 0.53 0.72 -12.78
CA ILE A 10 1.87 0.46 -12.22
C ILE A 10 2.80 0.19 -13.40
N ASP A 11 3.94 0.90 -13.45
CA ASP A 11 4.91 0.79 -14.53
C ASP A 11 5.89 -0.39 -14.37
N GLY A 12 6.88 -0.47 -15.26
CA GLY A 12 7.93 -1.49 -15.26
C GLY A 12 9.26 -1.01 -14.68
N THR A 13 9.26 0.07 -13.90
CA THR A 13 10.49 0.59 -13.29
C THR A 13 11.07 -0.43 -12.30
N GLU A 14 12.35 -0.72 -12.42
CA GLU A 14 13.11 -1.58 -11.51
C GLU A 14 14.02 -0.73 -10.61
N PRO A 15 14.30 -1.13 -9.38
CA PRO A 15 13.80 -2.34 -8.72
C PRO A 15 12.41 -2.18 -8.06
N ALA A 16 11.87 -0.97 -7.98
CA ALA A 16 10.56 -0.69 -7.42
C ALA A 16 9.68 0.01 -8.47
N PRO A 17 8.55 -0.60 -8.89
CA PRO A 17 7.66 -0.02 -9.87
C PRO A 17 6.98 1.24 -9.36
N LEU A 18 6.68 2.18 -10.26
CA LEU A 18 6.09 3.47 -9.97
C LEU A 18 4.64 3.55 -10.45
N LEU A 19 3.85 4.39 -9.77
CA LEU A 19 2.54 4.79 -10.26
C LEU A 19 2.68 5.73 -11.44
N ARG A 20 1.87 5.49 -12.46
CA ARG A 20 1.66 6.37 -13.62
C ARG A 20 0.20 6.70 -13.74
N SER A 21 -0.11 7.87 -14.28
CA SER A 21 -1.48 8.19 -14.64
C SER A 21 -1.58 9.12 -15.83
N LYS A 22 -2.74 9.10 -16.50
CA LYS A 22 -3.10 10.04 -17.55
C LYS A 22 -4.62 10.20 -17.63
N THR A 23 -5.06 11.40 -18.02
CA THR A 23 -6.48 11.76 -18.08
C THR A 23 -7.06 11.53 -19.46
N LYS A 24 -8.21 10.86 -19.55
CA LYS A 24 -9.04 10.74 -20.74
C LYS A 24 -10.33 11.54 -20.55
N ILE A 25 -10.77 12.23 -21.59
CA ILE A 25 -12.11 12.80 -21.62
C ILE A 25 -13.07 11.74 -22.17
N VAL A 26 -14.02 11.36 -21.36
CA VAL A 26 -15.05 10.35 -21.67
C VAL A 26 -16.36 11.07 -22.00
N ALA A 27 -17.06 10.60 -23.03
CA ALA A 27 -18.32 11.21 -23.43
C ALA A 27 -19.42 10.93 -22.38
N ASP A 28 -20.41 11.82 -22.33
CA ASP A 28 -21.55 11.72 -21.43
C ASP A 28 -22.25 10.37 -21.60
N GLY A 29 -22.42 9.64 -20.50
CA GLY A 29 -23.09 8.33 -20.49
C GLY A 29 -22.21 7.15 -20.95
N GLU A 30 -20.96 7.38 -21.29
CA GLU A 30 -20.01 6.30 -21.59
C GLU A 30 -19.17 5.92 -20.35
N GLU A 31 -18.78 4.65 -20.28
CA GLU A 31 -17.86 4.14 -19.25
C GLU A 31 -16.40 4.21 -19.74
N PRO A 32 -15.42 4.32 -18.81
CA PRO A 32 -14.01 4.29 -19.17
C PRO A 32 -13.63 2.95 -19.82
N GLY A 33 -13.34 2.98 -21.12
CA GLY A 33 -12.94 1.81 -21.88
C GLY A 33 -11.43 1.62 -21.96
N ILE A 34 -10.99 0.60 -22.67
CA ILE A 34 -9.58 0.32 -22.97
C ILE A 34 -8.91 1.55 -23.59
N TRP A 35 -7.64 1.77 -23.21
CA TRP A 35 -6.83 2.86 -23.77
C TRP A 35 -5.37 2.44 -23.96
N GLY A 36 -4.72 2.90 -25.04
CA GLY A 36 -3.32 2.64 -25.31
C GLY A 36 -2.38 3.67 -24.66
N PHE A 37 -1.13 3.26 -24.43
CA PHE A 37 -0.06 4.16 -23.99
C PHE A 37 1.31 3.71 -24.52
N ASP A 38 2.30 4.62 -24.45
CA ASP A 38 3.68 4.34 -24.81
C ASP A 38 4.41 3.62 -23.66
N GLY A 39 4.51 2.30 -23.77
CA GLY A 39 5.21 1.47 -22.80
C GLY A 39 6.73 1.71 -22.76
N SER A 40 7.33 2.28 -23.80
CA SER A 40 8.76 2.58 -23.81
C SER A 40 9.14 3.68 -22.81
N SER A 41 8.21 4.59 -22.53
CA SER A 41 8.38 5.66 -21.55
C SER A 41 8.11 5.23 -20.10
N THR A 42 7.68 3.98 -19.90
CA THR A 42 7.32 3.42 -18.59
C THR A 42 8.06 2.11 -18.28
N ASN A 43 9.15 1.83 -18.99
CA ASN A 43 9.96 0.61 -18.84
C ASN A 43 9.17 -0.70 -19.09
N GLN A 44 8.14 -0.66 -19.95
CA GLN A 44 7.25 -1.78 -20.24
C GLN A 44 7.33 -2.26 -21.70
N ALA A 45 8.02 -1.54 -22.59
CA ALA A 45 8.18 -1.93 -23.97
C ALA A 45 9.48 -1.38 -24.56
N LEU A 46 9.83 -1.83 -25.76
CA LEU A 46 10.94 -1.28 -26.56
C LEU A 46 10.41 -0.22 -27.54
N GLY A 47 11.21 0.81 -27.84
CA GLY A 47 10.76 1.95 -28.64
C GLY A 47 10.30 1.62 -30.08
N HIS A 48 10.66 0.46 -30.63
CA HIS A 48 10.22 0.03 -31.96
C HIS A 48 8.93 -0.83 -31.93
N ASP A 49 8.46 -1.20 -30.75
CA ASP A 49 7.18 -1.91 -30.51
C ASP A 49 6.68 -1.47 -29.12
N SER A 50 6.20 -0.22 -29.06
CA SER A 50 6.05 0.49 -27.78
C SER A 50 4.64 0.49 -27.22
N ASP A 51 3.64 0.06 -28.00
CA ASP A 51 2.26 0.14 -27.57
C ASP A 51 1.94 -0.89 -26.46
N CYS A 52 1.39 -0.39 -25.38
CA CYS A 52 0.77 -1.17 -24.31
C CYS A 52 -0.68 -0.73 -24.11
N VAL A 53 -1.46 -1.59 -23.46
CA VAL A 53 -2.90 -1.42 -23.28
C VAL A 53 -3.23 -1.28 -21.79
N LEU A 54 -4.05 -0.27 -21.46
CA LEU A 54 -4.67 -0.10 -20.15
C LEU A 54 -6.07 -0.70 -20.17
N GLN A 55 -6.29 -1.72 -19.35
CA GLN A 55 -7.58 -2.34 -19.13
C GLN A 55 -8.13 -1.88 -17.79
N PRO A 56 -9.24 -1.10 -17.75
CA PRO A 56 -9.90 -0.74 -16.51
C PRO A 56 -10.32 -1.96 -15.70
N VAL A 57 -10.04 -1.96 -14.39
CA VAL A 57 -10.35 -3.07 -13.47
C VAL A 57 -11.06 -2.62 -12.20
N PHE A 58 -10.91 -1.36 -11.83
CA PHE A 58 -11.62 -0.72 -10.72
C PHE A 58 -11.83 0.75 -11.05
N SER A 59 -12.99 1.31 -10.65
CA SER A 59 -13.29 2.73 -10.84
C SER A 59 -14.05 3.28 -9.63
N CYS A 60 -13.70 4.51 -9.24
CA CYS A 60 -14.35 5.21 -8.14
C CYS A 60 -14.48 6.72 -8.47
N PRO A 61 -15.26 7.50 -7.71
CA PRO A 61 -15.30 8.96 -7.82
C PRO A 61 -13.91 9.58 -7.70
N ASP A 62 -13.64 10.64 -8.44
CA ASP A 62 -12.44 11.46 -8.27
C ASP A 62 -12.74 12.62 -7.31
N PRO A 63 -12.28 12.58 -6.05
CA PRO A 63 -12.58 13.61 -5.06
C PRO A 63 -11.80 14.91 -5.27
N LEU A 64 -10.81 14.92 -6.17
CA LEU A 64 -9.95 16.07 -6.42
C LEU A 64 -10.47 16.97 -7.55
N ARG A 65 -11.48 16.51 -8.31
CA ARG A 65 -12.03 17.18 -9.47
C ARG A 65 -13.54 17.38 -9.35
N GLY A 66 -14.29 17.06 -10.39
CA GLY A 66 -15.74 17.22 -10.42
C GLY A 66 -16.49 15.99 -9.94
N PRO A 67 -17.78 16.10 -9.63
CA PRO A 67 -18.59 15.02 -9.08
C PRO A 67 -18.79 13.84 -10.07
N ASP A 68 -18.64 14.10 -11.38
CA ASP A 68 -18.80 13.09 -12.42
C ASP A 68 -17.44 12.46 -12.80
N ASP A 69 -16.32 13.08 -12.41
CA ASP A 69 -14.97 12.63 -12.72
C ASP A 69 -14.63 11.32 -11.99
N ARG A 70 -13.73 10.50 -12.58
CA ARG A 70 -13.43 9.16 -12.11
C ARG A 70 -11.93 8.90 -11.99
N LEU A 71 -11.54 8.19 -10.95
CA LEU A 71 -10.28 7.48 -10.86
C LEU A 71 -10.48 6.07 -11.40
N VAL A 72 -9.59 5.60 -12.26
CA VAL A 72 -9.72 4.33 -12.98
C VAL A 72 -8.41 3.55 -12.85
N MET A 73 -8.39 2.56 -11.95
CA MET A 73 -7.24 1.65 -11.83
C MET A 73 -7.23 0.67 -13.00
N CYS A 74 -6.06 0.44 -13.59
CA CYS A 74 -5.89 -0.36 -14.79
C CYS A 74 -4.87 -1.47 -14.63
N GLU A 75 -5.14 -2.63 -15.23
CA GLU A 75 -4.13 -3.62 -15.58
C GLU A 75 -3.41 -3.22 -16.88
N VAL A 76 -2.14 -3.59 -16.99
CA VAL A 76 -1.38 -3.44 -18.23
C VAL A 76 -1.41 -4.76 -19.02
N LEU A 77 -1.79 -4.66 -20.28
CA LEU A 77 -1.81 -5.77 -21.23
C LEU A 77 -0.89 -5.47 -22.43
N LEU A 78 -0.47 -6.52 -23.12
CA LEU A 78 0.13 -6.43 -24.45
C LEU A 78 -0.95 -6.11 -25.49
N THR A 79 -0.55 -5.82 -26.73
CA THR A 79 -1.47 -5.49 -27.82
C THR A 79 -2.33 -6.66 -28.30
N ASP A 80 -1.97 -7.89 -27.94
CA ASP A 80 -2.78 -9.10 -28.12
C ASP A 80 -3.74 -9.38 -26.96
N PHE A 81 -3.84 -8.44 -25.99
CA PHE A 81 -4.64 -8.52 -24.77
C PHE A 81 -4.21 -9.59 -23.77
N THR A 82 -3.05 -10.18 -23.91
CA THR A 82 -2.46 -11.01 -22.84
C THR A 82 -1.86 -10.12 -21.74
N PRO A 83 -1.82 -10.59 -20.47
CA PRO A 83 -1.22 -9.81 -19.40
C PRO A 83 0.25 -9.46 -19.68
N HIS A 84 0.60 -8.18 -19.51
CA HIS A 84 1.98 -7.75 -19.59
C HIS A 84 2.84 -8.43 -18.51
N PRO A 85 4.13 -8.76 -18.75
CA PRO A 85 5.00 -9.40 -17.74
C PRO A 85 5.09 -8.67 -16.39
N THR A 86 4.92 -7.32 -16.38
CA THR A 86 4.90 -6.50 -15.16
C THR A 86 3.53 -6.48 -14.46
N ASN A 87 2.49 -7.14 -15.02
CA ASN A 87 1.14 -7.14 -14.47
C ASN A 87 1.02 -8.14 -13.30
N THR A 88 1.36 -7.70 -12.10
CA THR A 88 1.24 -8.51 -10.87
C THR A 88 -0.21 -8.78 -10.48
N ARG A 89 -1.14 -7.88 -10.85
CA ARG A 89 -2.58 -8.07 -10.55
C ARG A 89 -3.18 -9.27 -11.30
N ALA A 90 -2.75 -9.54 -12.52
CA ALA A 90 -3.18 -10.73 -13.26
C ALA A 90 -2.75 -12.02 -12.54
N ARG A 91 -1.54 -12.06 -11.97
CA ARG A 91 -1.07 -13.19 -11.15
C ARG A 91 -1.92 -13.33 -9.87
N LEU A 92 -2.27 -12.21 -9.23
CA LEU A 92 -3.15 -12.24 -8.06
C LEU A 92 -4.54 -12.80 -8.43
N ARG A 93 -5.10 -12.44 -9.58
CA ARG A 93 -6.37 -12.98 -10.06
C ARG A 93 -6.33 -14.50 -10.20
N GLU A 94 -5.27 -15.07 -10.76
CA GLU A 94 -5.08 -16.53 -10.85
C GLU A 94 -5.04 -17.20 -9.46
N VAL A 95 -4.38 -16.56 -8.50
CA VAL A 95 -4.35 -17.04 -7.11
C VAL A 95 -5.74 -16.98 -6.47
N VAL A 96 -6.49 -15.90 -6.70
CA VAL A 96 -7.86 -15.75 -6.20
C VAL A 96 -8.80 -16.77 -6.83
N GLU A 97 -8.70 -17.05 -8.12
CA GLU A 97 -9.48 -18.10 -8.78
C GLU A 97 -9.23 -19.47 -8.14
N LYS A 98 -7.99 -19.76 -7.77
CA LYS A 98 -7.60 -21.03 -7.16
C LYS A 98 -8.00 -21.15 -5.69
N TYR A 99 -7.83 -20.11 -4.91
CA TYR A 99 -7.93 -20.14 -3.45
C TYR A 99 -9.05 -19.30 -2.87
N GLY A 100 -9.86 -18.63 -3.69
CA GLY A 100 -10.95 -17.75 -3.27
C GLY A 100 -12.02 -18.47 -2.42
N HIS A 101 -12.13 -19.80 -2.51
CA HIS A 101 -13.03 -20.60 -1.69
C HIS A 101 -12.71 -20.57 -0.18
N HIS A 102 -11.50 -20.14 0.21
CA HIS A 102 -11.12 -19.86 1.59
C HIS A 102 -11.58 -18.48 2.07
N GLU A 103 -12.19 -17.69 1.20
CA GLU A 103 -12.62 -16.31 1.49
C GLU A 103 -11.51 -15.48 2.16
N PRO A 104 -10.31 -15.39 1.54
CA PRO A 104 -9.21 -14.61 2.10
C PRO A 104 -9.58 -13.14 2.16
N MET A 105 -9.22 -12.49 3.27
CA MET A 105 -9.42 -11.06 3.50
C MET A 105 -8.11 -10.42 3.96
N PHE A 106 -7.92 -9.19 3.56
CA PHE A 106 -6.71 -8.42 3.86
C PHE A 106 -7.06 -7.03 4.39
N GLY A 107 -6.19 -6.53 5.28
CA GLY A 107 -6.09 -5.13 5.63
C GLY A 107 -4.62 -4.72 5.61
N ILE A 108 -4.29 -3.55 5.10
CA ILE A 108 -2.91 -3.08 4.99
C ILE A 108 -2.73 -1.77 5.76
N GLU A 109 -1.72 -1.75 6.63
CA GLU A 109 -1.26 -0.60 7.39
C GLU A 109 -0.08 0.02 6.63
N GLN A 110 -0.35 1.01 5.78
CA GLN A 110 0.67 1.63 4.95
C GLN A 110 1.33 2.79 5.67
N GLU A 111 2.54 2.58 6.13
CA GLU A 111 3.41 3.66 6.61
C GLU A 111 4.09 4.38 5.44
N TYR A 112 4.36 5.67 5.63
CA TYR A 112 5.05 6.53 4.67
C TYR A 112 5.69 7.71 5.36
N THR A 113 6.67 8.34 4.71
CA THR A 113 7.34 9.53 5.26
C THR A 113 7.17 10.70 4.31
N PHE A 114 6.74 11.83 4.83
CA PHE A 114 6.73 13.09 4.08
C PHE A 114 8.12 13.71 4.02
N PHE A 115 8.46 14.24 2.85
CA PHE A 115 9.69 14.98 2.60
C PHE A 115 9.40 16.35 1.99
N LYS A 116 10.17 17.33 2.43
CA LYS A 116 10.28 18.67 1.82
C LYS A 116 11.75 19.07 1.75
N ASP A 117 12.17 19.60 0.62
CA ASP A 117 13.57 20.06 0.40
C ASP A 117 14.63 18.98 0.72
N GLY A 118 14.32 17.71 0.40
CA GLY A 118 15.21 16.56 0.60
C GLY A 118 15.37 16.10 2.06
N ARG A 119 14.50 16.55 2.96
CA ARG A 119 14.48 16.15 4.38
C ARG A 119 13.08 15.71 4.80
N PRO A 120 12.95 14.81 5.79
CA PRO A 120 11.66 14.52 6.36
C PRO A 120 10.98 15.80 6.86
N LEU A 121 9.68 15.89 6.62
CA LEU A 121 8.89 17.07 6.98
C LEU A 121 8.98 17.34 8.48
N GLY A 122 9.21 18.61 8.83
CA GLY A 122 9.34 19.06 10.22
C GLY A 122 10.72 18.86 10.85
N TRP A 123 11.66 18.21 10.18
CA TRP A 123 13.02 18.10 10.67
C TRP A 123 13.71 19.47 10.66
N PRO A 124 14.58 19.77 11.64
CA PRO A 124 15.27 21.05 11.67
C PRO A 124 16.18 21.18 10.44
N ALA A 125 16.39 22.42 9.98
CA ALA A 125 17.27 22.69 8.83
C ALA A 125 18.72 22.21 9.06
N ILE A 126 19.17 22.21 10.32
CA ILE A 126 20.48 21.74 10.76
C ILE A 126 20.29 20.76 11.91
N GLY A 127 20.99 19.61 11.84
CA GLY A 127 20.87 18.56 12.84
C GLY A 127 19.67 17.63 12.63
N TYR A 128 19.27 16.94 13.67
CA TYR A 128 18.25 15.90 13.66
C TYR A 128 17.34 16.05 14.88
N PRO A 129 16.04 15.71 14.77
CA PRO A 129 15.20 15.56 15.96
C PRO A 129 15.64 14.32 16.78
N ALA A 130 15.06 14.12 17.94
CA ALA A 130 15.32 12.89 18.70
C ALA A 130 14.81 11.67 17.88
N PRO A 131 15.57 10.57 17.75
CA PRO A 131 15.11 9.38 17.03
C PRO A 131 13.85 8.76 17.61
N GLN A 132 13.72 8.77 18.93
CA GLN A 132 12.57 8.32 19.69
C GLN A 132 12.03 9.51 20.50
N GLY A 133 11.01 10.15 19.96
CA GLY A 133 10.33 11.28 20.59
C GLY A 133 8.84 11.01 20.81
N PRO A 134 8.08 12.00 21.28
CA PRO A 134 6.63 11.88 21.48
C PRO A 134 5.86 12.06 20.15
N TYR A 135 6.28 11.33 19.10
CA TYR A 135 5.74 11.47 17.74
C TYR A 135 4.58 10.51 17.48
N TYR A 136 4.70 9.26 17.94
CA TYR A 136 3.64 8.26 17.75
C TYR A 136 2.31 8.76 18.32
N CYS A 137 1.29 8.84 17.45
CA CYS A 137 0.00 9.45 17.76
C CYS A 137 0.12 10.88 18.33
N GLY A 138 1.20 11.59 18.00
CA GLY A 138 1.54 12.89 18.55
C GLY A 138 0.54 13.99 18.18
N VAL A 139 0.33 14.94 19.08
CA VAL A 139 -0.54 16.10 18.89
C VAL A 139 0.29 17.38 19.03
N GLY A 140 0.11 18.26 18.05
CA GLY A 140 0.83 19.54 17.97
C GLY A 140 1.85 19.56 16.82
N GLY A 141 1.96 20.69 16.16
CA GLY A 141 2.84 20.87 15.00
C GLY A 141 4.33 20.78 15.31
N ASP A 142 4.69 20.91 16.59
CA ASP A 142 6.05 20.70 17.10
C ASP A 142 6.44 19.21 17.23
N LYS A 143 5.45 18.30 17.14
CA LYS A 143 5.65 16.86 17.24
C LYS A 143 5.40 16.17 15.90
N MET A 144 4.24 16.41 15.29
CA MET A 144 3.87 15.76 14.03
C MET A 144 3.36 16.77 12.99
N PRO A 145 4.25 17.23 12.10
CA PRO A 145 3.89 18.03 10.93
C PRO A 145 3.18 17.19 9.87
N GLY A 146 2.45 17.86 8.96
CA GLY A 146 1.78 17.23 7.83
C GLY A 146 0.34 16.76 8.09
N ARG A 147 -0.23 17.03 9.27
CA ARG A 147 -1.60 16.64 9.62
C ARG A 147 -2.65 17.08 8.61
N GLU A 148 -2.54 18.30 8.10
CA GLU A 148 -3.47 18.84 7.10
C GLU A 148 -3.48 17.96 5.83
N ILE A 149 -2.33 17.52 5.36
CA ILE A 149 -2.20 16.61 4.21
C ILE A 149 -2.89 15.27 4.51
N VAL A 150 -2.66 14.72 5.71
CA VAL A 150 -3.25 13.44 6.14
C VAL A 150 -4.77 13.52 6.25
N GLU A 151 -5.30 14.62 6.80
CA GLU A 151 -6.75 14.83 6.94
C GLU A 151 -7.41 15.01 5.57
N LEU A 152 -6.80 15.74 4.65
CA LEU A 152 -7.28 15.87 3.27
C LEU A 152 -7.22 14.54 2.52
N HIS A 153 -6.15 13.77 2.66
CA HIS A 153 -6.02 12.44 2.08
C HIS A 153 -7.11 11.49 2.62
N THR A 154 -7.34 11.50 3.93
CA THR A 154 -8.38 10.69 4.56
C THR A 154 -9.77 11.05 4.04
N ALA A 155 -10.10 12.34 3.97
CA ALA A 155 -11.35 12.82 3.42
C ALA A 155 -11.52 12.41 1.94
N ALA A 156 -10.48 12.58 1.13
CA ALA A 156 -10.48 12.18 -0.27
C ALA A 156 -10.71 10.66 -0.44
N CYS A 157 -10.06 9.83 0.39
CA CYS A 157 -10.29 8.37 0.36
C CYS A 157 -11.74 8.03 0.70
N ILE A 158 -12.34 8.68 1.70
CA ILE A 158 -13.76 8.51 2.07
C ILE A 158 -14.67 8.92 0.91
N ASP A 159 -14.44 10.08 0.31
CA ASP A 159 -15.25 10.60 -0.80
C ASP A 159 -15.11 9.72 -2.06
N ALA A 160 -13.95 9.12 -2.29
CA ALA A 160 -13.73 8.13 -3.35
C ALA A 160 -14.36 6.76 -3.05
N GLY A 161 -14.86 6.52 -1.84
CA GLY A 161 -15.40 5.22 -1.43
C GLY A 161 -14.33 4.16 -1.16
N ILE A 162 -13.09 4.57 -0.89
CA ILE A 162 -12.01 3.68 -0.46
C ILE A 162 -12.27 3.23 0.98
N GLY A 163 -12.08 1.94 1.24
CA GLY A 163 -12.23 1.36 2.57
C GLY A 163 -11.10 1.75 3.52
N ILE A 164 -10.95 3.07 3.78
CA ILE A 164 -9.98 3.56 4.75
C ILE A 164 -10.51 3.34 6.17
N GLU A 165 -9.69 2.73 7.04
CA GLU A 165 -10.06 2.34 8.41
C GLU A 165 -9.46 3.27 9.47
N GLY A 166 -8.32 3.89 9.18
CA GLY A 166 -7.68 4.76 10.13
C GLY A 166 -6.43 5.44 9.61
N THR A 167 -5.96 6.43 10.37
CA THR A 167 -4.69 7.10 10.17
C THR A 167 -4.06 7.45 11.51
N ASN A 168 -2.74 7.42 11.58
CA ASN A 168 -2.00 7.88 12.76
C ASN A 168 -0.62 8.41 12.38
N ALA A 169 -0.10 9.24 13.26
CA ALA A 169 1.29 9.64 13.25
C ALA A 169 2.17 8.50 13.75
N GLU A 170 3.32 8.31 13.13
CA GLU A 170 4.25 7.23 13.43
C GLU A 170 5.44 7.66 14.31
N VAL A 171 6.33 6.70 14.60
CA VAL A 171 7.38 6.87 15.62
C VAL A 171 8.47 7.85 15.17
N MET A 172 8.69 8.05 13.88
CA MET A 172 9.62 9.04 13.37
C MET A 172 8.87 10.35 13.01
N MET A 173 9.43 11.50 13.38
CA MET A 173 8.87 12.80 12.97
C MET A 173 8.77 12.91 11.45
N GLY A 174 7.57 13.23 10.95
CA GLY A 174 7.26 13.29 9.51
C GLY A 174 6.76 11.96 8.91
N GLN A 175 6.72 10.90 9.70
CA GLN A 175 6.19 9.60 9.30
C GLN A 175 4.73 9.45 9.75
N TRP A 176 3.90 8.93 8.85
CA TRP A 176 2.47 8.71 9.05
C TRP A 176 2.06 7.34 8.53
N GLU A 177 0.90 6.91 8.92
CA GLU A 177 0.27 5.67 8.47
C GLU A 177 -1.17 5.94 8.04
N PHE A 178 -1.63 5.24 7.00
CA PHE A 178 -3.04 5.03 6.74
C PHE A 178 -3.35 3.53 6.61
N GLN A 179 -4.57 3.14 6.96
CA GLN A 179 -5.01 1.75 6.95
C GLN A 179 -6.16 1.58 5.97
N VAL A 180 -6.06 0.59 5.08
CA VAL A 180 -7.09 0.22 4.10
C VAL A 180 -7.50 -1.23 4.30
N GLY A 181 -8.76 -1.50 4.17
CA GLY A 181 -9.39 -2.82 4.32
C GLY A 181 -10.32 -2.82 5.53
N VAL A 182 -11.04 -3.88 5.83
CA VAL A 182 -10.82 -5.29 5.45
C VAL A 182 -11.52 -5.58 4.11
N LEU A 183 -10.78 -6.05 3.11
CA LEU A 183 -11.28 -6.25 1.74
C LEU A 183 -10.81 -7.60 1.17
N SER A 184 -11.46 -8.04 0.09
CA SER A 184 -10.98 -9.18 -0.71
C SER A 184 -9.65 -8.84 -1.40
N PRO A 185 -8.83 -9.84 -1.81
CA PRO A 185 -7.48 -9.58 -2.31
C PRO A 185 -7.40 -8.58 -3.48
N LEU A 186 -8.28 -8.70 -4.47
CA LEU A 186 -8.28 -7.80 -5.63
C LEU A 186 -8.76 -6.39 -5.26
N GLU A 187 -9.85 -6.29 -4.50
CA GLU A 187 -10.35 -5.01 -3.99
C GLU A 187 -9.31 -4.31 -3.12
N MET A 188 -8.63 -5.07 -2.24
CA MET A 188 -7.58 -4.53 -1.38
C MET A 188 -6.45 -3.93 -2.20
N SER A 189 -5.96 -4.67 -3.21
CA SER A 189 -4.85 -4.19 -4.05
C SER A 189 -5.24 -2.96 -4.87
N ASP A 190 -6.44 -2.96 -5.48
CA ASP A 190 -6.91 -1.85 -6.30
C ASP A 190 -7.10 -0.58 -5.46
N GLN A 191 -7.77 -0.69 -4.32
CA GLN A 191 -8.04 0.44 -3.44
C GLN A 191 -6.76 0.98 -2.78
N LEU A 192 -5.81 0.12 -2.38
CA LEU A 192 -4.53 0.57 -1.83
C LEU A 192 -3.75 1.43 -2.84
N TRP A 193 -3.71 1.03 -4.12
CA TRP A 193 -3.01 1.79 -5.13
C TRP A 193 -3.68 3.13 -5.45
N VAL A 194 -5.01 3.18 -5.43
CA VAL A 194 -5.74 4.46 -5.55
C VAL A 194 -5.50 5.36 -4.34
N ALA A 195 -5.50 4.80 -3.12
CA ALA A 195 -5.17 5.56 -1.91
C ALA A 195 -3.74 6.13 -1.96
N ARG A 196 -2.75 5.36 -2.44
CA ARG A 196 -1.37 5.84 -2.67
C ARG A 196 -1.33 6.97 -3.72
N TRP A 197 -2.07 6.84 -4.81
CA TRP A 197 -2.16 7.88 -5.83
C TRP A 197 -2.76 9.18 -5.26
N LEU A 198 -3.86 9.09 -4.50
CA LEU A 198 -4.47 10.24 -3.82
C LEU A 198 -3.48 10.91 -2.87
N LEU A 199 -2.74 10.13 -2.08
CA LEU A 199 -1.72 10.66 -1.17
C LEU A 199 -0.66 11.48 -1.92
N PHE A 200 -0.13 10.93 -3.01
CA PHE A 200 0.90 11.60 -3.80
C PHE A 200 0.36 12.89 -4.45
N ARG A 201 -0.85 12.84 -5.02
CA ARG A 201 -1.48 14.00 -5.65
C ARG A 201 -1.79 15.13 -4.67
N ILE A 202 -2.31 14.80 -3.50
CA ILE A 202 -2.61 15.80 -2.47
C ILE A 202 -1.31 16.42 -1.92
N ALA A 203 -0.27 15.61 -1.71
CA ALA A 203 1.01 16.10 -1.23
C ALA A 203 1.66 17.15 -2.17
N GLU A 204 1.43 17.04 -3.50
CA GLU A 204 1.94 18.01 -4.48
C GLU A 204 1.46 19.45 -4.20
N ASP A 205 0.22 19.63 -3.76
CA ASP A 205 -0.36 20.96 -3.47
C ASP A 205 0.33 21.65 -2.28
N PHE A 206 1.06 20.88 -1.46
CA PHE A 206 1.83 21.37 -0.31
C PHE A 206 3.34 21.48 -0.59
N GLU A 207 3.77 21.21 -1.83
CA GLU A 207 5.19 21.11 -2.18
C GLU A 207 5.94 20.07 -1.31
N VAL A 208 5.25 18.96 -1.00
CA VAL A 208 5.71 17.84 -0.19
C VAL A 208 5.59 16.59 -1.04
N TYR A 209 6.50 15.64 -0.90
CA TYR A 209 6.30 14.30 -1.44
C TYR A 209 6.27 13.26 -0.34
N ALA A 210 5.45 12.23 -0.52
CA ALA A 210 5.42 11.05 0.32
C ALA A 210 6.31 9.97 -0.30
N THR A 211 7.16 9.33 0.51
CA THR A 211 7.92 8.15 0.11
C THR A 211 7.42 6.91 0.83
N LEU A 212 7.38 5.79 0.11
CA LEU A 212 7.08 4.46 0.63
C LEU A 212 8.36 3.65 0.85
N GLU A 213 9.53 4.28 0.78
CA GLU A 213 10.80 3.59 1.04
C GLU A 213 10.81 2.96 2.44
N PRO A 214 11.21 1.68 2.57
CA PRO A 214 11.15 0.98 3.85
C PRO A 214 12.11 1.55 4.90
N LYS A 215 13.16 2.24 4.50
CA LYS A 215 14.11 2.92 5.39
C LYS A 215 14.61 4.22 4.77
N PRO A 216 13.76 5.29 4.73
CA PRO A 216 14.11 6.53 4.05
C PRO A 216 15.26 7.28 4.73
N ILE A 217 15.50 7.06 6.01
CA ILE A 217 16.64 7.60 6.77
C ILE A 217 17.36 6.45 7.46
N LEU A 218 18.64 6.30 7.13
CA LEU A 218 19.52 5.29 7.75
C LEU A 218 19.88 5.66 9.19
N GLY A 219 20.19 4.66 10.00
CA GLY A 219 20.59 4.81 11.39
C GLY A 219 19.48 4.48 12.38
N ASP A 220 19.50 5.14 13.54
CA ASP A 220 18.58 4.86 14.68
C ASP A 220 17.17 5.47 14.50
N TRP A 221 16.61 5.35 13.30
CA TRP A 221 15.27 5.81 12.95
C TRP A 221 14.36 4.62 12.64
N ASN A 222 13.05 4.78 12.87
CA ASN A 222 12.08 3.78 12.43
C ASN A 222 12.05 3.70 10.89
N GLY A 223 11.81 2.49 10.40
CA GLY A 223 11.45 2.26 9.01
C GLY A 223 9.96 2.48 8.76
N ALA A 224 9.54 2.31 7.50
CA ALA A 224 8.16 2.37 7.05
C ALA A 224 7.76 1.02 6.46
N GLY A 225 6.77 0.36 7.04
CA GLY A 225 6.25 -0.93 6.61
C GLY A 225 4.92 -0.82 5.86
N ALA A 226 4.47 -1.95 5.36
CA ALA A 226 3.10 -2.14 4.90
C ALA A 226 2.59 -3.43 5.56
N HIS A 227 2.33 -3.37 6.87
CA HIS A 227 1.92 -4.53 7.64
C HIS A 227 0.62 -5.10 7.06
N THR A 228 0.62 -6.39 6.83
CA THR A 228 -0.48 -7.08 6.16
C THR A 228 -1.28 -7.91 7.16
N ASN A 229 -2.45 -7.42 7.52
CA ASN A 229 -3.43 -8.19 8.26
C ASN A 229 -4.11 -9.19 7.32
N PHE A 230 -4.10 -10.45 7.69
CA PHE A 230 -4.62 -11.55 6.89
C PHE A 230 -5.54 -12.46 7.69
N SER A 231 -6.61 -12.93 7.04
CA SER A 231 -7.51 -13.93 7.59
C SER A 231 -8.19 -14.74 6.49
N THR A 232 -8.57 -15.97 6.81
CA THR A 232 -9.48 -16.80 6.00
C THR A 232 -10.78 -17.05 6.74
N LYS A 233 -11.78 -17.63 6.06
CA LYS A 233 -13.03 -17.98 6.76
C LYS A 233 -12.81 -18.99 7.89
N GLU A 234 -11.85 -19.89 7.73
CA GLU A 234 -11.48 -20.86 8.76
C GLU A 234 -10.89 -20.17 9.99
N MET A 235 -10.03 -19.17 9.78
CA MET A 235 -9.43 -18.38 10.87
C MET A 235 -10.48 -17.53 11.61
N ARG A 236 -11.53 -17.06 10.90
CA ARG A 236 -12.61 -16.24 11.47
C ARG A 236 -13.71 -17.06 12.14
N ALA A 237 -13.79 -18.36 11.86
CA ALA A 237 -14.78 -19.25 12.45
C ALA A 237 -14.53 -19.53 13.95
N GLU A 238 -15.55 -20.05 14.64
CA GLU A 238 -15.35 -20.59 15.98
C GLU A 238 -14.31 -21.71 15.96
N GLY A 239 -13.34 -21.65 16.88
CA GLY A 239 -12.21 -22.59 16.90
C GLY A 239 -11.13 -22.31 15.86
N GLY A 240 -11.14 -21.14 15.21
CA GLY A 240 -10.18 -20.76 14.16
C GLY A 240 -8.73 -20.56 14.62
N TRP A 241 -8.47 -20.68 15.92
CA TRP A 241 -7.11 -20.55 16.47
C TRP A 241 -6.09 -21.50 15.85
N ASP A 242 -6.45 -22.76 15.65
CA ASP A 242 -5.55 -23.73 15.05
C ASP A 242 -5.23 -23.40 13.60
N ALA A 243 -6.19 -22.84 12.85
CA ALA A 243 -5.96 -22.35 11.50
C ALA A 243 -5.02 -21.14 11.46
N ILE A 244 -5.10 -20.22 12.46
CA ILE A 244 -4.18 -19.08 12.59
C ILE A 244 -2.76 -19.59 12.87
N ILE A 245 -2.59 -20.51 13.82
CA ILE A 245 -1.27 -21.08 14.15
C ILE A 245 -0.69 -21.81 12.92
N ALA A 246 -1.49 -22.64 12.25
CA ALA A 246 -1.07 -23.33 11.05
C ALA A 246 -0.65 -22.35 9.93
N GLY A 247 -1.34 -21.20 9.80
CA GLY A 247 -0.96 -20.11 8.89
C GLY A 247 0.40 -19.52 9.24
N CYS A 248 0.63 -19.17 10.51
CA CYS A 248 1.93 -18.67 10.98
C CYS A 248 3.07 -19.66 10.67
N GLU A 249 2.86 -20.95 10.98
CA GLU A 249 3.86 -21.98 10.72
C GLU A 249 4.11 -22.20 9.22
N ALA A 250 3.07 -22.09 8.39
CA ALA A 250 3.20 -22.22 6.94
C ALA A 250 4.03 -21.06 6.34
N ILE A 251 3.80 -19.83 6.77
CA ILE A 251 4.61 -18.67 6.39
C ILE A 251 6.07 -18.89 6.82
N GLY A 252 6.30 -19.33 8.06
CA GLY A 252 7.65 -19.60 8.56
C GLY A 252 8.43 -20.62 7.75
N LYS A 253 7.77 -21.65 7.22
CA LYS A 253 8.39 -22.66 6.34
C LYS A 253 8.79 -22.08 4.97
N LYS A 254 8.25 -20.94 4.60
CA LYS A 254 8.45 -20.27 3.31
C LYS A 254 8.98 -18.83 3.46
N ILE A 255 9.57 -18.52 4.60
CA ILE A 255 9.97 -17.14 4.92
C ILE A 255 10.91 -16.55 3.85
N ASP A 256 11.83 -17.32 3.31
CA ASP A 256 12.74 -16.86 2.26
C ASP A 256 11.98 -16.49 0.97
N GLU A 257 10.90 -17.25 0.63
CA GLU A 257 10.04 -16.93 -0.52
C GLU A 257 9.24 -15.64 -0.26
N HIS A 258 8.78 -15.41 0.97
CA HIS A 258 8.08 -14.20 1.38
C HIS A 258 9.01 -12.99 1.36
N ILE A 259 10.18 -13.07 2.00
CA ILE A 259 11.18 -12.00 2.04
C ILE A 259 11.57 -11.56 0.63
N ALA A 260 11.72 -12.48 -0.31
CA ALA A 260 12.08 -12.17 -1.69
C ALA A 260 11.04 -11.31 -2.45
N VAL A 261 9.80 -11.20 -1.95
CA VAL A 261 8.70 -10.44 -2.59
C VAL A 261 8.16 -9.29 -1.73
N TYR A 262 8.67 -9.10 -0.51
CA TYR A 262 8.20 -8.03 0.38
C TYR A 262 8.65 -6.62 -0.05
N GLY A 263 9.56 -6.54 -0.98
CA GLY A 263 10.03 -5.27 -1.54
C GLY A 263 11.54 -5.08 -1.45
N VAL A 264 12.00 -4.00 -2.05
CA VAL A 264 13.43 -3.66 -2.15
C VAL A 264 13.86 -2.88 -0.92
N GLY A 265 15.04 -3.21 -0.36
CA GLY A 265 15.64 -2.50 0.77
C GLY A 265 15.02 -2.85 2.13
N ILE A 266 14.19 -3.89 2.20
CA ILE A 266 13.55 -4.32 3.45
C ILE A 266 14.55 -4.78 4.51
N GLU A 267 15.72 -5.28 4.12
CA GLU A 267 16.83 -5.64 5.01
C GLU A 267 17.34 -4.44 5.82
N SER A 268 17.15 -3.23 5.31
CA SER A 268 17.45 -2.00 6.05
C SER A 268 16.42 -1.66 7.11
N ARG A 269 15.18 -2.15 6.96
CA ARG A 269 14.06 -2.00 7.91
C ARG A 269 14.02 -3.16 8.91
N LEU A 270 14.10 -4.40 8.43
CA LEU A 270 13.97 -5.62 9.24
C LEU A 270 15.31 -5.99 9.90
N THR A 271 15.73 -5.19 10.87
CA THR A 271 17.04 -5.28 11.51
C THR A 271 17.05 -5.99 12.87
N GLY A 272 15.89 -6.33 13.41
CA GLY A 272 15.73 -6.81 14.79
C GLY A 272 15.69 -5.68 15.83
N ALA A 273 15.67 -4.42 15.38
CA ALA A 273 15.46 -3.23 16.18
C ALA A 273 14.21 -2.47 15.67
N HIS A 274 13.77 -1.42 16.38
CA HIS A 274 12.64 -0.58 15.97
C HIS A 274 11.37 -1.37 15.66
N GLU A 275 10.98 -2.26 16.57
CA GLU A 275 9.77 -3.10 16.49
C GLU A 275 9.76 -4.03 15.26
N THR A 276 10.90 -4.53 14.81
CA THR A 276 11.02 -5.49 13.72
C THR A 276 11.75 -6.76 14.13
N ALA A 277 11.38 -7.91 13.56
CA ALA A 277 12.25 -9.08 13.52
C ALA A 277 13.38 -8.85 12.50
N HIS A 278 14.53 -9.50 12.69
CA HIS A 278 15.57 -9.49 11.66
C HIS A 278 15.12 -10.32 10.45
N TYR A 279 15.35 -9.85 9.23
CA TYR A 279 14.86 -10.48 7.98
C TYR A 279 15.31 -11.95 7.79
N THR A 280 16.38 -12.38 8.46
CA THR A 280 16.85 -13.77 8.45
C THR A 280 16.25 -14.63 9.58
N THR A 281 15.35 -14.07 10.40
CA THR A 281 14.80 -14.74 11.56
C THR A 281 13.28 -14.74 11.45
N PHE A 282 12.67 -15.91 11.59
CA PHE A 282 11.22 -16.01 11.67
C PHE A 282 10.77 -16.28 13.09
N SER A 283 9.76 -15.55 13.51
CA SER A 283 9.05 -15.77 14.76
C SER A 283 7.58 -15.36 14.66
N TYR A 284 6.73 -15.92 15.48
CA TYR A 284 5.38 -15.42 15.68
C TYR A 284 5.01 -15.44 17.16
N ALA A 285 4.29 -14.44 17.60
CA ALA A 285 3.85 -14.33 19.00
C ALA A 285 2.59 -13.48 19.15
N THR A 286 1.92 -13.63 20.29
CA THR A 286 0.77 -12.80 20.65
C THR A 286 1.24 -11.45 21.19
N SER A 287 0.74 -10.36 20.60
CA SER A 287 0.98 -8.98 21.03
C SER A 287 2.45 -8.54 21.01
N ASP A 288 3.33 -9.27 20.34
CA ASP A 288 4.75 -8.96 20.22
C ASP A 288 5.03 -8.26 18.87
N ARG A 289 5.38 -6.98 18.94
CA ARG A 289 5.72 -6.18 17.76
C ARG A 289 7.13 -6.47 17.22
N GLY A 290 7.97 -7.17 17.97
CA GLY A 290 9.29 -7.64 17.53
C GLY A 290 9.27 -8.99 16.80
N ALA A 291 8.10 -9.62 16.66
CA ALA A 291 7.95 -10.86 15.91
C ALA A 291 7.71 -10.58 14.42
N SER A 292 8.05 -11.52 13.53
CA SER A 292 7.74 -11.46 12.09
C SER A 292 6.23 -11.47 11.86
N ILE A 293 5.52 -12.33 12.60
CA ILE A 293 4.05 -12.39 12.60
C ILE A 293 3.54 -12.06 14.00
N ARG A 294 2.73 -11.01 14.10
CA ARG A 294 2.01 -10.68 15.31
C ARG A 294 0.60 -11.26 15.27
N ILE A 295 0.21 -11.98 16.32
CA ILE A 295 -1.19 -12.33 16.53
C ILE A 295 -1.79 -11.25 17.46
N PRO A 296 -2.78 -10.46 16.99
CA PRO A 296 -3.39 -9.41 17.82
C PRO A 296 -3.98 -9.97 19.12
N TRP A 297 -3.93 -9.19 20.21
CA TRP A 297 -4.46 -9.61 21.50
C TRP A 297 -5.95 -9.99 21.44
N ALA A 298 -6.73 -9.29 20.61
CA ALA A 298 -8.15 -9.56 20.43
C ALA A 298 -8.39 -10.93 19.78
N THR A 299 -7.58 -11.29 18.77
CA THR A 299 -7.56 -12.61 18.14
C THR A 299 -7.21 -13.70 19.16
N ALA A 300 -6.16 -13.49 19.94
CA ALA A 300 -5.73 -14.47 20.96
C ALA A 300 -6.80 -14.68 22.03
N LYS A 301 -7.49 -13.61 22.43
CA LYS A 301 -8.60 -13.65 23.40
C LYS A 301 -9.82 -14.36 22.82
N ALA A 302 -10.19 -14.04 21.57
CA ALA A 302 -11.37 -14.61 20.90
C ALA A 302 -11.12 -16.03 20.36
N LYS A 303 -9.85 -16.49 20.27
CA LYS A 303 -9.43 -17.75 19.64
C LYS A 303 -9.90 -17.87 18.18
N LYS A 304 -10.03 -16.75 17.50
CA LYS A 304 -10.36 -16.60 16.07
C LYS A 304 -10.03 -15.19 15.59
N GLY A 305 -9.82 -15.01 14.30
CA GLY A 305 -9.61 -13.69 13.71
C GLY A 305 -8.45 -13.63 12.72
N TRP A 306 -7.40 -12.90 13.07
CA TRP A 306 -6.38 -12.41 12.15
C TRP A 306 -4.96 -12.73 12.61
N LEU A 307 -4.04 -12.84 11.66
CA LEU A 307 -2.61 -12.65 11.87
C LEU A 307 -2.17 -11.37 11.17
N GLU A 308 -1.08 -10.77 11.61
CA GLU A 308 -0.45 -9.59 11.02
C GLU A 308 0.98 -9.94 10.63
N ASP A 309 1.27 -9.90 9.35
CA ASP A 309 2.59 -10.05 8.75
C ASP A 309 3.25 -8.66 8.69
N ARG A 310 4.45 -8.52 9.30
CA ARG A 310 5.03 -7.21 9.66
C ARG A 310 6.28 -6.88 8.86
#